data_35017b0fc57d45e4a12361eeb03d9b77
#
_entry.id   35017b0fc57d45e4a12361eeb03d9b77
#
_cell.length_a   1.000
_cell.length_b   1.000
_cell.length_c   1.000
_cell.angle_alpha   90.00
_cell.angle_beta   90.00
_cell.angle_gamma   90.00
#
_symmetry.space_group_name_H-M   'P 1'
#
loop_
_entity.id
_entity.type
_entity.pdbx_description
1 polymer ?
#
loop_
_entity_poly.entity_id
_entity_poly.type
_entity_poly.pdbx_seq_one_letter_code
_entity_poly.pdbx_strand_id
1 'polypeptide(L)'
;NASTDSTVSLCEQIDGVKVIKNSENLGFGAAHNIILSQGIGKYHFVINPDIEVKNDVISDMVDFFEQNSDVCMAMPKILNLDGSEQKLPKERPSFKRLYFGRFSHKIRNKYIWADKVLDAPTEIDFCTGCFFGIRGDIFTRLCGFDQRFFMYLEDADLTLRAKRKGKVLMCPQFAVTHAWHRDSAKSIKYLFIHVISSFKFLLKWRGKQR
;
A
#
# COMPACT_ATOMS: atom_id res chain seq x y z
N ASN A 1 -0.62 -16.34 -6.07
CA ASN A 1 -1.95 -15.85 -6.39
C ASN A 1 -2.32 -16.31 -7.81
N ALA A 2 -2.24 -17.65 -8.04
CA ALA A 2 -2.41 -18.35 -9.32
C ALA A 2 -1.42 -17.89 -10.40
N SER A 3 -0.13 -17.71 -10.04
CA SER A 3 0.92 -17.42 -11.02
C SER A 3 1.10 -18.59 -11.97
N THR A 4 1.18 -18.31 -13.27
CA THR A 4 1.32 -19.31 -14.35
C THR A 4 2.71 -19.31 -14.98
N ASP A 5 3.60 -18.46 -14.51
CA ASP A 5 4.99 -18.33 -14.90
C ASP A 5 5.95 -18.99 -13.90
N SER A 6 7.24 -18.73 -14.01
CA SER A 6 8.29 -19.29 -13.14
C SER A 6 8.33 -18.67 -11.72
N THR A 7 7.44 -17.74 -11.36
CA THR A 7 7.47 -17.02 -10.07
C THR A 7 7.51 -17.99 -8.89
N VAL A 8 6.62 -19.01 -8.88
CA VAL A 8 6.53 -19.96 -7.77
C VAL A 8 7.83 -20.76 -7.64
N SER A 9 8.34 -21.32 -8.73
CA SER A 9 9.56 -22.15 -8.73
C SER A 9 10.80 -21.35 -8.33
N LEU A 10 10.89 -20.07 -8.71
CA LEU A 10 11.98 -19.19 -8.30
C LEU A 10 11.91 -18.87 -6.80
N CYS A 11 10.72 -18.56 -6.28
CA CYS A 11 10.55 -18.28 -4.85
C CYS A 11 10.85 -19.49 -3.96
N GLU A 12 10.50 -20.72 -4.41
CA GLU A 12 10.77 -21.95 -3.67
C GLU A 12 12.25 -22.32 -3.57
N GLN A 13 13.11 -21.72 -4.40
CA GLN A 13 14.55 -21.92 -4.37
C GLN A 13 15.28 -21.02 -3.37
N ILE A 14 14.57 -20.05 -2.77
CA ILE A 14 15.14 -19.07 -1.83
C ILE A 14 14.99 -19.60 -0.41
N ASP A 15 16.12 -19.84 0.26
CA ASP A 15 16.13 -20.30 1.65
C ASP A 15 15.43 -19.29 2.56
N GLY A 16 14.64 -19.82 3.52
CA GLY A 16 13.89 -19.01 4.49
C GLY A 16 12.60 -18.38 3.95
N VAL A 17 12.30 -18.54 2.65
CA VAL A 17 11.05 -18.05 2.05
C VAL A 17 9.96 -19.11 2.14
N LYS A 18 8.82 -18.77 2.75
CA LYS A 18 7.62 -19.61 2.76
C LYS A 18 6.70 -19.20 1.60
N VAL A 19 6.52 -20.06 0.63
CA VAL A 19 5.62 -19.84 -0.51
C VAL A 19 4.22 -20.35 -0.21
N ILE A 20 3.22 -19.45 -0.32
CA ILE A 20 1.80 -19.80 -0.23
C ILE A 20 1.18 -19.75 -1.63
N LYS A 21 0.75 -20.91 -2.12
CA LYS A 21 0.18 -21.07 -3.47
C LYS A 21 -1.34 -20.98 -3.39
N ASN A 22 -1.94 -20.02 -4.08
CA ASN A 22 -3.38 -19.94 -4.26
C ASN A 22 -3.79 -20.60 -5.58
N SER A 23 -4.87 -21.35 -5.57
CA SER A 23 -5.43 -22.00 -6.78
C SER A 23 -6.09 -21.01 -7.74
N GLU A 24 -6.47 -19.83 -7.24
CA GLU A 24 -7.10 -18.76 -8.02
C GLU A 24 -6.57 -17.38 -7.63
N ASN A 25 -6.79 -16.39 -8.48
CA ASN A 25 -6.44 -15.02 -8.19
C ASN A 25 -7.48 -14.36 -7.26
N LEU A 26 -7.15 -14.27 -5.99
CA LEU A 26 -8.00 -13.70 -4.93
C LEU A 26 -8.03 -12.17 -4.93
N GLY A 27 -7.22 -11.52 -5.78
CA GLY A 27 -6.95 -10.09 -5.70
C GLY A 27 -5.84 -9.76 -4.68
N PHE A 28 -5.55 -8.46 -4.53
CA PHE A 28 -4.41 -8.01 -3.73
C PHE A 28 -4.63 -8.23 -2.22
N GLY A 29 -5.67 -7.62 -1.67
CA GLY A 29 -5.89 -7.62 -0.22
C GLY A 29 -6.22 -9.01 0.35
N ALA A 30 -7.03 -9.80 -0.37
CA ALA A 30 -7.40 -11.13 0.09
C ALA A 30 -6.20 -12.09 0.09
N ALA A 31 -5.31 -11.98 -0.92
CA ALA A 31 -4.08 -12.76 -0.96
C ALA A 31 -3.15 -12.42 0.22
N HIS A 32 -2.97 -11.14 0.54
CA HIS A 32 -2.20 -10.72 1.72
C HIS A 32 -2.84 -11.18 3.04
N ASN A 33 -4.16 -11.26 3.13
CA ASN A 33 -4.86 -11.66 4.36
C ASN A 33 -4.64 -13.12 4.75
N ILE A 34 -4.15 -13.96 3.86
CA ILE A 34 -3.83 -15.37 4.17
C ILE A 34 -2.84 -15.46 5.33
N ILE A 35 -1.95 -14.48 5.46
CA ILE A 35 -0.96 -14.44 6.55
C ILE A 35 -1.61 -14.37 7.94
N LEU A 36 -2.85 -13.86 8.05
CA LEU A 36 -3.56 -13.78 9.33
C LEU A 36 -3.75 -15.15 9.99
N SER A 37 -3.92 -16.22 9.19
CA SER A 37 -4.02 -17.60 9.66
C SER A 37 -2.67 -18.25 9.95
N GLN A 38 -1.56 -17.66 9.50
CA GLN A 38 -0.20 -18.19 9.65
C GLN A 38 0.54 -17.63 10.87
N GLY A 39 -0.04 -16.63 11.52
CA GLY A 39 0.59 -15.84 12.56
C GLY A 39 1.33 -14.62 12.02
N ILE A 40 1.16 -13.50 12.69
CA ILE A 40 1.79 -12.21 12.31
C ILE A 40 2.79 -11.85 13.40
N GLY A 41 3.98 -11.42 13.00
CA GLY A 41 5.01 -10.90 13.92
C GLY A 41 4.61 -9.55 14.54
N LYS A 42 5.50 -8.99 15.35
CA LYS A 42 5.32 -7.67 15.98
C LYS A 42 5.09 -6.57 14.94
N TYR A 43 5.77 -6.68 13.80
CA TYR A 43 5.59 -5.83 12.62
C TYR A 43 5.29 -6.69 11.40
N HIS A 44 4.44 -6.17 10.53
CA HIS A 44 4.09 -6.79 9.25
C HIS A 44 4.39 -5.83 8.11
N PHE A 45 5.14 -6.28 7.11
CA PHE A 45 5.46 -5.51 5.92
C PHE A 45 4.70 -6.07 4.72
N VAL A 46 4.02 -5.18 4.00
CA VAL A 46 3.45 -5.45 2.69
C VAL A 46 4.41 -4.90 1.66
N ILE A 47 4.86 -5.76 0.75
CA ILE A 47 5.90 -5.43 -0.24
C ILE A 47 5.52 -6.03 -1.58
N ASN A 48 5.45 -5.21 -2.62
CA ASN A 48 5.25 -5.67 -3.98
C ASN A 48 6.51 -6.37 -4.51
N PRO A 49 6.37 -7.36 -5.41
CA PRO A 49 7.52 -8.11 -5.95
C PRO A 49 8.43 -7.28 -6.87
N ASP A 50 8.01 -6.09 -7.29
CA ASP A 50 8.78 -5.14 -8.11
C ASP A 50 9.41 -4.00 -7.29
N ILE A 51 9.54 -4.21 -5.97
CA ILE A 51 10.29 -3.33 -5.05
C ILE A 51 11.73 -3.81 -4.95
N GLU A 52 12.67 -2.89 -5.12
CA GLU A 52 14.09 -3.07 -4.84
C GLU A 52 14.45 -2.33 -3.54
N VAL A 53 14.99 -3.09 -2.58
CA VAL A 53 15.47 -2.58 -1.30
C VAL A 53 16.99 -2.56 -1.32
N LYS A 54 17.60 -1.38 -1.34
CA LYS A 54 19.07 -1.22 -1.48
C LYS A 54 19.81 -1.19 -0.14
N ASN A 55 19.13 -0.78 0.93
CA ASN A 55 19.67 -0.65 2.28
C ASN A 55 18.79 -1.45 3.25
N ASP A 56 19.16 -1.55 4.52
CA ASP A 56 18.36 -2.25 5.54
C ASP A 56 17.16 -1.42 6.01
N VAL A 57 16.34 -0.97 5.06
CA VAL A 57 15.14 -0.14 5.31
C VAL A 57 14.15 -0.84 6.24
N ILE A 58 14.07 -2.17 6.20
CA ILE A 58 13.12 -2.91 7.04
C ILE A 58 13.51 -2.80 8.50
N SER A 59 14.78 -3.06 8.86
CA SER A 59 15.27 -2.91 10.23
C SER A 59 15.18 -1.46 10.70
N ASP A 60 15.58 -0.50 9.87
CA ASP A 60 15.48 0.94 10.20
C ASP A 60 14.03 1.36 10.46
N MET A 61 13.06 0.84 9.71
CA MET A 61 11.63 1.10 9.95
C MET A 61 11.12 0.40 11.20
N VAL A 62 11.64 -0.77 11.55
CA VAL A 62 11.32 -1.45 12.82
C VAL A 62 11.81 -0.60 14.00
N ASP A 63 13.06 -0.12 13.95
CA ASP A 63 13.61 0.76 15.00
C ASP A 63 12.81 2.07 15.11
N PHE A 64 12.36 2.62 13.99
CA PHE A 64 11.48 3.78 13.99
C PHE A 64 10.14 3.48 14.70
N PHE A 65 9.52 2.33 14.45
CA PHE A 65 8.30 1.94 15.16
C PHE A 65 8.55 1.73 16.66
N GLU A 66 9.71 1.16 17.07
CA GLU A 66 10.05 0.98 18.49
C GLU A 66 10.18 2.32 19.21
N GLN A 67 10.76 3.32 18.55
CA GLN A 67 10.95 4.66 19.12
C GLN A 67 9.68 5.52 19.09
N ASN A 68 8.68 5.16 18.28
CA ASN A 68 7.46 5.94 18.06
C ASN A 68 6.21 5.08 18.29
N SER A 69 5.84 4.88 19.54
CA SER A 69 4.76 3.96 19.93
C SER A 69 3.37 4.35 19.44
N ASP A 70 3.15 5.62 19.12
CA ASP A 70 1.91 6.18 18.57
C ASP A 70 1.78 6.00 17.03
N VAL A 71 2.86 5.58 16.36
CA VAL A 71 2.84 5.26 14.93
C VAL A 71 2.39 3.81 14.74
N CYS A 72 1.28 3.63 14.01
CA CYS A 72 0.75 2.30 13.73
C CYS A 72 1.07 1.78 12.32
N MET A 73 1.30 2.68 11.36
CA MET A 73 1.60 2.34 9.97
C MET A 73 2.54 3.39 9.38
N ALA A 74 3.50 2.97 8.57
CA ALA A 74 4.45 3.85 7.92
C ALA A 74 4.83 3.36 6.52
N MET A 75 5.08 4.29 5.60
CA MET A 75 5.63 4.00 4.29
C MET A 75 6.93 4.81 4.04
N PRO A 76 7.90 4.25 3.33
CA PRO A 76 9.09 4.98 2.90
C PRO A 76 8.78 5.90 1.72
N LYS A 77 9.75 6.72 1.33
CA LYS A 77 9.76 7.38 0.03
C LYS A 77 9.91 6.33 -1.07
N ILE A 78 9.04 6.37 -2.05
CA ILE A 78 9.09 5.48 -3.19
C ILE A 78 9.78 6.21 -4.35
N LEU A 79 10.84 5.59 -4.89
CA LEU A 79 11.62 6.12 -6.00
C LEU A 79 11.33 5.37 -7.29
N ASN A 80 11.44 6.07 -8.42
CA ASN A 80 11.52 5.46 -9.73
C ASN A 80 12.93 4.88 -9.96
N LEU A 81 13.12 4.10 -11.02
CA LEU A 81 14.43 3.53 -11.40
C LEU A 81 15.49 4.61 -11.67
N ASP A 82 15.09 5.81 -12.09
CA ASP A 82 15.97 6.96 -12.32
C ASP A 82 16.33 7.75 -11.04
N GLY A 83 15.85 7.29 -9.88
CA GLY A 83 16.06 7.93 -8.58
C GLY A 83 15.12 9.09 -8.27
N SER A 84 14.27 9.52 -9.18
CA SER A 84 13.25 10.53 -8.91
C SER A 84 12.15 9.99 -7.99
N GLU A 85 11.54 10.88 -7.16
CA GLU A 85 10.42 10.46 -6.30
C GLU A 85 9.19 10.10 -7.13
N GLN A 86 8.64 8.93 -6.88
CA GLN A 86 7.37 8.51 -7.39
C GLN A 86 6.24 9.22 -6.64
N LYS A 87 5.59 10.20 -7.29
CA LYS A 87 4.53 11.01 -6.67
C LYS A 87 3.23 10.21 -6.56
N LEU A 88 3.09 9.49 -5.46
CA LEU A 88 1.93 8.66 -5.12
C LEU A 88 0.87 9.44 -4.34
N PRO A 89 -0.41 8.99 -4.34
CA PRO A 89 -1.47 9.58 -3.53
C PRO A 89 -1.09 9.64 -2.05
N LYS A 90 -1.38 10.77 -1.40
CA LYS A 90 -1.14 11.00 0.03
C LYS A 90 -2.38 11.50 0.77
N GLU A 91 -3.37 12.01 0.04
CA GLU A 91 -4.62 12.47 0.63
C GLU A 91 -5.72 11.41 0.46
N ARG A 92 -6.70 11.45 1.36
CA ARG A 92 -7.87 10.57 1.31
C ARG A 92 -8.55 10.61 -0.05
N PRO A 93 -8.84 9.46 -0.69
CA PRO A 93 -9.62 9.41 -1.91
C PRO A 93 -11.01 10.04 -1.71
N SER A 94 -11.45 10.82 -2.69
CA SER A 94 -12.78 11.41 -2.75
C SER A 94 -13.31 11.35 -4.17
N PHE A 95 -14.63 11.50 -4.35
CA PHE A 95 -15.22 11.52 -5.68
C PHE A 95 -14.49 12.51 -6.61
N LYS A 96 -14.26 13.74 -6.14
CA LYS A 96 -13.54 14.76 -6.88
C LYS A 96 -12.13 14.30 -7.32
N ARG A 97 -11.37 13.65 -6.42
CA ARG A 97 -10.00 13.20 -6.70
C ARG A 97 -9.97 12.01 -7.65
N LEU A 98 -10.85 11.04 -7.45
CA LEU A 98 -10.87 9.80 -8.23
C LEU A 98 -11.34 10.02 -9.68
N TYR A 99 -12.35 10.87 -9.88
CA TYR A 99 -12.93 11.07 -11.21
C TYR A 99 -12.38 12.30 -11.93
N PHE A 100 -12.31 13.46 -11.26
CA PHE A 100 -11.83 14.69 -11.89
C PHE A 100 -10.31 14.85 -11.84
N GLY A 101 -9.60 14.11 -10.97
CA GLY A 101 -8.13 14.11 -10.95
C GLY A 101 -7.49 13.61 -12.25
N ARG A 102 -8.21 12.83 -13.05
CA ARG A 102 -7.77 12.40 -14.40
C ARG A 102 -7.70 13.54 -15.41
N PHE A 103 -8.58 14.53 -15.28
CA PHE A 103 -8.75 15.62 -16.23
C PHE A 103 -8.18 16.95 -15.72
N SER A 104 -7.89 17.06 -14.42
CA SER A 104 -7.40 18.28 -13.80
C SER A 104 -6.06 18.06 -13.09
N HIS A 105 -4.99 18.61 -13.66
CA HIS A 105 -3.66 18.61 -13.04
C HIS A 105 -3.67 19.22 -11.64
N LYS A 106 -4.44 20.30 -11.40
CA LYS A 106 -4.57 20.94 -10.10
C LYS A 106 -5.13 19.98 -9.03
N ILE A 107 -6.18 19.23 -9.37
CA ILE A 107 -6.80 18.26 -8.46
C ILE A 107 -5.83 17.11 -8.20
N ARG A 108 -5.18 16.59 -9.25
CA ARG A 108 -4.19 15.52 -9.15
C ARG A 108 -2.98 15.94 -8.31
N ASN A 109 -2.40 17.11 -8.61
CA ASN A 109 -1.21 17.59 -7.91
C ASN A 109 -1.46 17.76 -6.41
N LYS A 110 -2.64 18.28 -6.03
CA LYS A 110 -3.04 18.34 -4.64
C LYS A 110 -3.15 16.95 -4.01
N TYR A 111 -3.73 15.98 -4.71
CA TYR A 111 -3.93 14.62 -4.22
C TYR A 111 -2.61 13.87 -3.95
N ILE A 112 -1.62 14.06 -4.80
CA ILE A 112 -0.30 13.43 -4.69
C ILE A 112 0.74 14.31 -4.00
N TRP A 113 0.36 15.53 -3.57
CA TRP A 113 1.27 16.55 -3.02
C TRP A 113 2.47 16.84 -3.95
N ALA A 114 2.21 17.05 -5.24
CA ALA A 114 3.25 17.19 -6.26
C ALA A 114 4.28 18.27 -5.94
N ASP A 115 3.81 19.40 -5.38
CA ASP A 115 4.63 20.58 -5.09
C ASP A 115 5.24 20.57 -3.68
N LYS A 116 5.02 19.48 -2.89
CA LYS A 116 5.58 19.37 -1.54
C LYS A 116 6.85 18.52 -1.56
N VAL A 117 7.88 19.03 -0.93
CA VAL A 117 9.06 18.26 -0.53
C VAL A 117 8.86 17.87 0.93
N LEU A 118 8.95 16.59 1.23
CA LEU A 118 8.87 16.08 2.58
C LEU A 118 10.29 15.75 3.05
N ASP A 119 10.72 16.37 4.12
CA ASP A 119 12.03 16.22 4.76
C ASP A 119 11.94 15.56 6.15
N ALA A 120 10.72 15.41 6.68
CA ALA A 120 10.45 14.77 7.96
C ALA A 120 9.21 13.86 7.90
N PRO A 121 9.08 12.90 8.83
CA PRO A 121 7.90 12.05 8.93
C PRO A 121 6.62 12.87 8.98
N THR A 122 5.72 12.61 8.04
CA THR A 122 4.52 13.43 7.82
C THR A 122 3.28 12.56 7.77
N GLU A 123 2.21 12.97 8.47
CA GLU A 123 0.93 12.26 8.42
C GLU A 123 0.30 12.30 7.04
N ILE A 124 -0.17 11.13 6.60
CA ILE A 124 -0.85 10.94 5.33
C ILE A 124 -2.21 10.26 5.52
N ASP A 125 -3.09 10.44 4.55
CA ASP A 125 -4.41 9.79 4.52
C ASP A 125 -4.48 8.62 3.52
N PHE A 126 -3.37 8.38 2.80
CA PHE A 126 -3.26 7.28 1.85
C PHE A 126 -1.83 6.74 1.82
N CYS A 127 -1.65 5.58 2.40
CA CYS A 127 -0.43 4.79 2.34
C CYS A 127 -0.58 3.76 1.22
N THR A 128 0.24 3.86 0.18
CA THR A 128 0.11 3.04 -1.04
C THR A 128 0.60 1.62 -0.78
N GLY A 129 -0.11 0.62 -1.29
CA GLY A 129 0.12 -0.80 -1.06
C GLY A 129 1.41 -1.38 -1.65
N CYS A 130 2.22 -0.60 -2.38
CA CYS A 130 3.46 -1.12 -2.96
C CYS A 130 4.54 -1.43 -1.92
N PHE A 131 4.64 -0.63 -0.87
CA PHE A 131 5.51 -0.88 0.28
C PHE A 131 5.03 -0.11 1.51
N PHE A 132 4.73 -0.82 2.59
CA PHE A 132 4.54 -0.22 3.91
C PHE A 132 4.78 -1.22 5.04
N GLY A 133 5.11 -0.72 6.23
CA GLY A 133 5.08 -1.46 7.48
C GLY A 133 3.87 -1.08 8.33
N ILE A 134 3.33 -2.03 9.07
CA ILE A 134 2.23 -1.85 10.03
C ILE A 134 2.48 -2.69 11.28
N ARG A 135 2.07 -2.21 12.45
CA ARG A 135 2.10 -3.02 13.67
C ARG A 135 1.23 -4.26 13.50
N GLY A 136 1.78 -5.44 13.80
CA GLY A 136 1.10 -6.71 13.55
C GLY A 136 -0.19 -6.87 14.35
N ASP A 137 -0.23 -6.38 15.60
CA ASP A 137 -1.45 -6.37 16.42
C ASP A 137 -2.54 -5.47 15.83
N ILE A 138 -2.17 -4.33 15.23
CA ILE A 138 -3.11 -3.43 14.54
C ILE A 138 -3.65 -4.09 13.28
N PHE A 139 -2.77 -4.70 12.44
CA PHE A 139 -3.20 -5.40 11.24
C PHE A 139 -4.18 -6.53 11.57
N THR A 140 -3.89 -7.31 12.62
CA THR A 140 -4.76 -8.38 13.10
C THR A 140 -6.11 -7.86 13.60
N ARG A 141 -6.12 -6.83 14.48
CA ARG A 141 -7.38 -6.22 14.96
C ARG A 141 -8.23 -5.60 13.87
N LEU A 142 -7.61 -5.15 12.78
CA LEU A 142 -8.32 -4.63 11.61
C LEU A 142 -8.78 -5.74 10.66
N CYS A 143 -8.48 -7.02 10.96
CA CYS A 143 -8.70 -8.16 10.07
C CYS A 143 -8.06 -7.98 8.69
N GLY A 144 -6.88 -7.34 8.64
CA GLY A 144 -6.13 -7.06 7.43
C GLY A 144 -6.85 -6.13 6.47
N PHE A 145 -6.73 -6.42 5.18
CA PHE A 145 -7.42 -5.70 4.10
C PHE A 145 -8.90 -6.07 4.03
N ASP A 146 -9.74 -5.14 3.59
CA ASP A 146 -11.16 -5.41 3.33
C ASP A 146 -11.31 -6.18 2.01
N GLN A 147 -11.70 -7.45 2.10
CA GLN A 147 -11.82 -8.37 0.96
C GLN A 147 -12.90 -7.99 -0.07
N ARG A 148 -13.73 -6.98 0.21
CA ARG A 148 -14.65 -6.43 -0.79
C ARG A 148 -13.95 -5.76 -1.96
N PHE A 149 -12.68 -5.35 -1.78
CA PHE A 149 -11.82 -4.81 -2.82
C PHE A 149 -10.99 -5.94 -3.43
N PHE A 150 -11.21 -6.24 -4.70
CA PHE A 150 -10.36 -7.17 -5.43
C PHE A 150 -8.97 -6.55 -5.67
N MET A 151 -8.95 -5.29 -6.09
CA MET A 151 -7.75 -4.49 -6.35
C MET A 151 -8.13 -3.02 -6.35
N TYR A 152 -7.19 -2.14 -5.97
CA TYR A 152 -7.33 -0.69 -5.83
C TYR A 152 -8.20 -0.26 -4.66
N LEU A 153 -7.69 0.72 -3.92
CA LEU A 153 -8.30 1.37 -2.75
C LEU A 153 -8.47 0.49 -1.50
N GLU A 154 -8.07 -0.79 -1.52
CA GLU A 154 -7.93 -1.61 -0.33
C GLU A 154 -6.87 -1.05 0.63
N ASP A 155 -5.79 -0.50 0.07
CA ASP A 155 -4.70 0.18 0.79
C ASP A 155 -5.16 1.52 1.39
N ALA A 156 -5.89 2.32 0.65
CA ALA A 156 -6.52 3.53 1.17
C ALA A 156 -7.53 3.22 2.29
N ASP A 157 -8.31 2.15 2.15
CA ASP A 157 -9.25 1.69 3.17
C ASP A 157 -8.51 1.24 4.43
N LEU A 158 -7.47 0.43 4.28
CA LEU A 158 -6.63 -0.01 5.41
C LEU A 158 -6.00 1.20 6.10
N THR A 159 -5.45 2.15 5.34
CA THR A 159 -4.89 3.40 5.87
C THR A 159 -5.88 4.14 6.76
N LEU A 160 -7.11 4.38 6.28
CA LEU A 160 -8.11 5.10 7.03
C LEU A 160 -8.62 4.33 8.28
N ARG A 161 -8.59 2.99 8.24
CA ARG A 161 -8.89 2.18 9.42
C ARG A 161 -7.75 2.21 10.43
N ALA A 162 -6.51 2.17 9.97
CA ALA A 162 -5.30 2.27 10.78
C ALA A 162 -5.19 3.63 11.48
N LYS A 163 -5.51 4.74 10.80
CA LYS A 163 -5.54 6.09 11.39
C LYS A 163 -6.44 6.24 12.61
N ARG A 164 -7.41 5.36 12.81
CA ARG A 164 -8.24 5.32 14.02
C ARG A 164 -7.56 4.61 15.19
N LYS A 165 -6.40 4.03 14.97
CA LYS A 165 -5.61 3.26 15.96
C LYS A 165 -4.29 3.93 16.31
N GLY A 166 -3.80 4.83 15.48
CA GLY A 166 -2.55 5.55 15.67
C GLY A 166 -2.20 6.38 14.44
N LYS A 167 -1.01 6.98 14.46
CA LYS A 167 -0.52 7.77 13.33
C LYS A 167 -0.16 6.89 12.14
N VAL A 168 -0.44 7.38 10.94
CA VAL A 168 0.03 6.81 9.66
C VAL A 168 0.94 7.82 8.99
N LEU A 169 2.19 7.45 8.77
CA LEU A 169 3.23 8.38 8.34
C LEU A 169 3.84 7.98 6.99
N MET A 170 4.20 8.98 6.20
CA MET A 170 5.22 8.88 5.17
C MET A 170 6.55 9.32 5.77
N CYS A 171 7.56 8.45 5.71
CA CYS A 171 8.86 8.63 6.34
C CYS A 171 9.93 8.82 5.26
N PRO A 172 10.27 10.06 4.88
CA PRO A 172 11.16 10.35 3.74
C PRO A 172 12.62 9.97 3.97
N GLN A 173 13.04 9.73 5.23
CA GLN A 173 14.37 9.24 5.57
C GLN A 173 14.61 7.80 5.11
N PHE A 174 13.56 7.02 4.90
CA PHE A 174 13.62 5.70 4.30
C PHE A 174 13.24 5.78 2.82
N ALA A 175 13.90 5.01 1.97
CA ALA A 175 13.63 5.01 0.54
C ALA A 175 13.77 3.62 -0.06
N VAL A 176 12.85 3.27 -0.96
CA VAL A 176 12.90 2.05 -1.77
C VAL A 176 12.62 2.40 -3.22
N THR A 177 13.13 1.59 -4.15
CA THR A 177 12.89 1.76 -5.58
C THR A 177 11.76 0.84 -6.02
N HIS A 178 10.81 1.36 -6.82
CA HIS A 178 9.68 0.61 -7.35
C HIS A 178 9.78 0.60 -8.88
N ALA A 179 10.04 -0.56 -9.45
CA ALA A 179 10.16 -0.78 -10.89
C ALA A 179 8.78 -0.82 -11.58
N TRP A 180 7.97 0.18 -11.34
CA TRP A 180 6.57 0.22 -11.72
C TRP A 180 6.32 0.02 -13.22
N HIS A 181 5.84 -1.15 -13.59
CA HIS A 181 5.37 -1.47 -14.92
C HIS A 181 3.90 -1.03 -15.07
N ARG A 182 3.66 0.06 -15.82
CA ARG A 182 2.32 0.66 -16.02
C ARG A 182 1.36 -0.17 -16.89
N ASP A 183 1.53 -1.47 -16.99
CA ASP A 183 0.72 -2.32 -17.88
C ASP A 183 -0.76 -2.35 -17.49
N SER A 184 -1.07 -2.19 -16.22
CA SER A 184 -2.46 -2.10 -15.74
C SER A 184 -3.22 -0.86 -16.25
N ALA A 185 -2.53 0.24 -16.58
CA ALA A 185 -3.17 1.47 -17.05
C ALA A 185 -3.76 1.33 -18.47
N LYS A 186 -3.38 0.31 -19.22
CA LYS A 186 -3.78 0.10 -20.63
C LYS A 186 -4.94 -0.90 -20.79
N SER A 187 -5.40 -1.53 -19.71
CA SER A 187 -6.43 -2.57 -19.79
C SER A 187 -7.80 -2.07 -19.34
N ILE A 188 -8.81 -2.26 -20.18
CA ILE A 188 -10.23 -1.97 -19.86
C ILE A 188 -10.69 -2.76 -18.62
N LYS A 189 -10.21 -3.99 -18.44
CA LYS A 189 -10.50 -4.82 -17.25
C LYS A 189 -10.08 -4.10 -15.96
N TYR A 190 -8.86 -3.57 -15.90
CA TYR A 190 -8.37 -2.87 -14.71
C TYR A 190 -9.07 -1.52 -14.49
N LEU A 191 -9.49 -0.85 -15.56
CA LEU A 191 -10.33 0.34 -15.43
C LEU A 191 -11.67 0.02 -14.75
N PHE A 192 -12.33 -1.07 -15.16
CA PHE A 192 -13.59 -1.53 -14.54
C PHE A 192 -13.40 -1.87 -13.06
N ILE A 193 -12.34 -2.60 -12.72
CA ILE A 193 -12.01 -2.94 -11.33
C ILE A 193 -11.81 -1.66 -10.52
N HIS A 194 -11.07 -0.68 -11.05
CA HIS A 194 -10.84 0.61 -10.38
C HIS A 194 -12.15 1.39 -10.15
N VAL A 195 -13.05 1.41 -11.12
CA VAL A 195 -14.36 2.08 -10.99
C VAL A 195 -15.21 1.40 -9.91
N ILE A 196 -15.30 0.06 -9.91
CA ILE A 196 -16.03 -0.70 -8.89
C ILE A 196 -15.45 -0.45 -7.50
N SER A 197 -14.13 -0.53 -7.36
CA SER A 197 -13.44 -0.27 -6.09
C SER A 197 -13.64 1.16 -5.61
N SER A 198 -13.61 2.14 -6.53
CA SER A 198 -13.90 3.54 -6.22
C SER A 198 -15.31 3.72 -5.67
N PHE A 199 -16.31 3.08 -6.27
CA PHE A 199 -17.70 3.13 -5.82
C PHE A 199 -17.86 2.50 -4.44
N LYS A 200 -17.30 1.30 -4.22
CA LYS A 200 -17.29 0.60 -2.92
C LYS A 200 -16.65 1.47 -1.83
N PHE A 201 -15.50 2.09 -2.14
CA PHE A 201 -14.79 2.96 -1.21
C PHE A 201 -15.62 4.18 -0.83
N LEU A 202 -16.18 4.88 -1.82
CA LEU A 202 -16.98 6.08 -1.59
C LEU A 202 -18.26 5.77 -0.77
N LEU A 203 -18.92 4.66 -1.03
CA LEU A 203 -20.08 4.20 -0.23
C LEU A 203 -19.66 3.87 1.21
N LYS A 204 -18.60 3.09 1.40
CA LYS A 204 -18.11 2.70 2.73
C LYS A 204 -17.76 3.90 3.60
N TRP A 205 -17.15 4.92 2.99
CA TRP A 205 -16.62 6.09 3.69
C TRP A 205 -17.53 7.33 3.60
N ARG A 206 -18.75 7.21 3.05
CA ARG A 206 -19.74 8.28 2.99
C ARG A 206 -20.13 8.72 4.40
N GLY A 207 -20.06 10.04 4.67
CA GLY A 207 -20.44 10.62 5.97
C GLY A 207 -19.54 10.26 7.16
N LYS A 208 -18.52 9.42 6.97
CA LYS A 208 -17.53 9.11 8.01
C LYS A 208 -16.42 10.16 7.97
N GLN A 209 -16.58 11.22 8.73
CA GLN A 209 -15.49 12.15 9.03
C GLN A 209 -14.48 11.48 9.97
N ARG A 210 -13.26 12.02 10.01
CA ARG A 210 -12.07 11.55 10.76
C ARG A 210 -12.37 11.01 12.14
#